data_f9023d12599175b75884e09087fa01a1
#
_entry.id   f9023d12599175b75884e09087fa01a1
#
_cell.length_a   1.000
_cell.length_b   1.000
_cell.length_c   1.000
_cell.angle_alpha   90.00
_cell.angle_beta   90.00
_cell.angle_gamma   90.00
#
_symmetry.space_group_name_H-M   'P 1'
#
loop_
_entity.id
_entity.type
_entity.pdbx_description
1 polymer ?
#
loop_
_entity_poly.entity_id
_entity_poly.type
_entity_poly.pdbx_seq_one_letter_code
_entity_poly.pdbx_strand_id
1 'polypeptide(L)'
;KRHGINNYENRIKNQISEGKTIVECSSCGATIEMDTFETSQTCPYCDSNIVLSEKAVSVLEPDGMKPFLIDKKEVGQLFSEWIKKRWFAPNVLKTLYQSGKVTGIYLPYWSFDTDADSEYTAEGGIDRTETYEEDGKIKTRIVTDWYFVRGNVQNEFENVIMRASRTLKDSLIKNLGGFNVEDTIDFASGYLSGYNSEIFKVPMRQGYEAVSYTHLRAHETPE
;
A
#
# COMPACT_ATOMS: atom_id res chain seq x y z
N LYS A 1 2.27 -11.76 -12.65
CA LYS A 1 3.40 -12.75 -12.65
C LYS A 1 3.94 -12.88 -11.23
N ARG A 2 4.07 -14.13 -10.71
CA ARG A 2 4.65 -14.39 -9.38
C ARG A 2 6.17 -14.55 -9.52
N HIS A 3 6.94 -13.80 -8.73
CA HIS A 3 8.41 -13.84 -8.73
C HIS A 3 8.92 -14.06 -7.31
N GLY A 4 9.91 -14.93 -7.14
CA GLY A 4 10.62 -15.04 -5.87
C GLY A 4 11.41 -13.74 -5.59
N ILE A 5 11.46 -13.29 -4.32
CA ILE A 5 12.09 -12.03 -3.89
C ILE A 5 13.52 -11.90 -4.43
N ASN A 6 14.33 -12.94 -4.33
CA ASN A 6 15.72 -12.92 -4.80
C ASN A 6 15.84 -12.78 -6.33
N ASN A 7 14.93 -13.41 -7.09
CA ASN A 7 14.91 -13.29 -8.55
C ASN A 7 14.50 -11.89 -8.99
N TYR A 8 13.60 -11.25 -8.25
CA TYR A 8 13.15 -9.90 -8.54
C TYR A 8 14.25 -8.88 -8.26
N GLU A 9 14.96 -8.99 -7.15
CA GLU A 9 16.12 -8.12 -6.82
C GLU A 9 17.23 -8.21 -7.89
N ASN A 10 17.45 -9.38 -8.47
CA ASN A 10 18.40 -9.55 -9.57
C ASN A 10 17.91 -8.90 -10.88
N ARG A 11 16.60 -8.92 -11.16
CA ARG A 11 16.02 -8.20 -12.31
C ARG A 11 16.22 -6.69 -12.16
N ILE A 12 16.01 -6.12 -10.97
CA ILE A 12 16.23 -4.69 -10.71
C ILE A 12 17.65 -4.27 -11.07
N LYS A 13 18.66 -5.07 -10.70
CA LYS A 13 20.06 -4.77 -11.00
C LYS A 13 20.38 -4.76 -12.49
N ASN A 14 19.62 -5.53 -13.29
CA ASN A 14 19.83 -5.67 -14.73
C ASN A 14 18.98 -4.70 -15.57
N GLN A 15 17.94 -4.10 -14.99
CA GLN A 15 17.10 -3.10 -15.64
C GLN A 15 17.67 -1.69 -15.45
N ILE A 16 18.89 -1.46 -15.87
CA ILE A 16 19.40 -0.09 -16.08
C ILE A 16 18.69 0.42 -17.32
N SER A 17 17.63 1.20 -17.10
CA SER A 17 16.77 1.69 -18.15
C SER A 17 17.52 2.57 -19.15
N GLU A 18 17.37 2.23 -20.41
CA GLU A 18 17.74 3.10 -21.51
C GLU A 18 16.80 4.32 -21.52
N GLY A 19 17.36 5.48 -21.29
CA GLY A 19 16.78 6.73 -21.79
C GLY A 19 15.88 7.56 -20.88
N LYS A 20 15.68 7.23 -19.61
CA LYS A 20 14.89 8.07 -18.68
C LYS A 20 15.66 8.39 -17.41
N THR A 21 15.61 9.65 -17.01
CA THR A 21 16.24 10.16 -15.79
C THR A 21 15.19 10.46 -14.75
N ILE A 22 15.44 10.03 -13.52
CA ILE A 22 14.55 10.31 -12.40
C ILE A 22 15.16 11.36 -11.51
N VAL A 23 14.37 12.36 -11.17
CA VAL A 23 14.76 13.49 -10.36
C VAL A 23 13.85 13.63 -9.17
N GLU A 24 14.43 13.86 -7.99
CA GLU A 24 13.68 14.19 -6.79
C GLU A 24 13.52 15.72 -6.69
N CYS A 25 12.29 16.18 -6.52
CA CYS A 25 12.00 17.59 -6.30
C CYS A 25 12.54 18.04 -4.95
N SER A 26 13.46 18.99 -4.94
CA SER A 26 14.07 19.53 -3.71
C SER A 26 13.07 20.27 -2.81
N SER A 27 11.95 20.74 -3.36
CA SER A 27 10.94 21.49 -2.62
C SER A 27 9.89 20.61 -1.92
N CYS A 28 9.42 19.53 -2.57
CA CYS A 28 8.35 18.69 -2.01
C CYS A 28 8.73 17.21 -1.85
N GLY A 29 9.93 16.80 -2.27
CA GLY A 29 10.41 15.42 -2.20
C GLY A 29 9.73 14.48 -3.21
N ALA A 30 8.89 14.98 -4.11
CA ALA A 30 8.27 14.18 -5.14
C ALA A 30 9.32 13.69 -6.15
N THR A 31 9.19 12.46 -6.58
CA THR A 31 10.05 11.88 -7.60
C THR A 31 9.35 11.93 -8.95
N ILE A 32 10.04 12.43 -9.95
CA ILE A 32 9.49 12.72 -11.27
C ILE A 32 10.39 12.06 -12.31
N GLU A 33 9.76 11.46 -13.30
CA GLU A 33 10.43 10.95 -14.48
C GLU A 33 10.58 12.05 -15.52
N MET A 34 11.80 12.27 -15.99
CA MET A 34 12.13 13.23 -17.04
C MET A 34 12.78 12.52 -18.22
N ASP A 35 12.51 12.99 -19.43
CA ASP A 35 13.22 12.50 -20.59
C ASP A 35 14.70 12.91 -20.53
N THR A 36 15.59 12.04 -20.98
CA THR A 36 17.06 12.23 -20.92
C THR A 36 17.54 13.52 -21.60
N PHE A 37 16.70 14.09 -22.45
CA PHE A 37 16.99 15.32 -23.17
C PHE A 37 16.45 16.61 -22.53
N GLU A 38 15.65 16.47 -21.44
CA GLU A 38 15.12 17.62 -20.71
C GLU A 38 16.04 17.97 -19.53
N THR A 39 16.58 19.19 -19.53
CA THR A 39 17.48 19.69 -18.49
C THR A 39 16.75 20.38 -17.34
N SER A 40 15.49 20.74 -17.55
CA SER A 40 14.65 21.38 -16.53
C SER A 40 13.17 21.13 -16.79
N GLN A 41 12.39 20.94 -15.72
CA GLN A 41 10.94 20.74 -15.77
C GLN A 41 10.29 21.40 -14.55
N THR A 42 9.02 21.79 -14.67
CA THR A 42 8.23 22.25 -13.53
C THR A 42 7.66 21.05 -12.79
N CYS A 43 7.81 21.02 -11.47
CA CYS A 43 7.25 19.97 -10.63
C CYS A 43 5.72 19.96 -10.72
N PRO A 44 5.10 18.87 -11.18
CA PRO A 44 3.64 18.79 -11.29
C PRO A 44 2.92 18.74 -9.94
N TYR A 45 3.65 18.60 -8.82
CA TYR A 45 3.10 18.53 -7.48
C TYR A 45 3.12 19.86 -6.71
N CYS A 46 4.14 20.67 -6.93
CA CYS A 46 4.32 21.92 -6.17
C CYS A 46 4.66 23.13 -7.03
N ASP A 47 4.65 22.99 -8.36
CA ASP A 47 4.98 24.01 -9.35
C ASP A 47 6.42 24.62 -9.21
N SER A 48 7.33 24.00 -8.42
CA SER A 48 8.72 24.43 -8.33
C SER A 48 9.53 23.98 -9.56
N ASN A 49 10.53 24.76 -9.95
CA ASN A 49 11.44 24.37 -11.02
C ASN A 49 12.40 23.27 -10.54
N ILE A 50 12.51 22.21 -11.33
CA ILE A 50 13.43 21.10 -11.14
C ILE A 50 14.52 21.23 -12.20
N VAL A 51 15.77 21.19 -11.76
CA VAL A 51 16.95 21.14 -12.64
C VAL A 51 17.58 19.77 -12.45
N LEU A 52 17.94 19.11 -13.56
CA LEU A 52 18.61 17.82 -13.55
C LEU A 52 19.92 17.90 -12.74
N SER A 53 19.96 17.16 -11.63
CA SER A 53 21.22 16.83 -10.98
C SER A 53 21.57 15.38 -11.38
N GLU A 54 22.84 15.12 -11.62
CA GLU A 54 23.41 13.92 -12.29
C GLU A 54 23.17 12.55 -11.58
N LYS A 55 22.09 12.36 -10.85
CA LYS A 55 21.78 11.05 -10.24
C LYS A 55 20.69 10.33 -11.03
N ALA A 56 21.11 9.65 -12.08
CA ALA A 56 20.27 8.64 -12.74
C ALA A 56 19.91 7.52 -11.76
N VAL A 57 18.62 7.30 -11.50
CA VAL A 57 18.12 6.18 -10.71
C VAL A 57 17.49 5.18 -11.67
N SER A 58 17.85 3.91 -11.56
CA SER A 58 17.22 2.86 -12.36
C SER A 58 15.72 2.75 -12.01
N VAL A 59 14.86 2.80 -13.04
CA VAL A 59 13.43 2.66 -12.88
C VAL A 59 13.05 1.20 -12.93
N LEU A 60 12.37 0.74 -11.88
CA LEU A 60 11.76 -0.57 -11.88
C LEU A 60 10.44 -0.52 -12.65
N GLU A 61 10.34 -1.30 -13.71
CA GLU A 61 9.12 -1.47 -14.46
C GLU A 61 8.17 -2.43 -13.70
N PRO A 62 6.93 -2.00 -13.39
CA PRO A 62 5.97 -2.89 -12.71
C PRO A 62 5.49 -4.01 -13.64
N ASP A 63 5.10 -5.16 -13.05
CA ASP A 63 4.53 -6.27 -13.82
C ASP A 63 3.10 -5.99 -14.31
N GLY A 64 2.36 -5.15 -13.59
CA GLY A 64 0.99 -4.81 -13.92
C GLY A 64 0.60 -3.42 -13.45
N MET A 65 -0.51 -2.94 -13.94
CA MET A 65 -1.07 -1.65 -13.56
C MET A 65 -2.60 -1.69 -13.54
N LYS A 66 -3.21 -0.85 -12.74
CA LYS A 66 -4.65 -0.59 -12.78
C LYS A 66 -4.89 0.74 -13.49
N PRO A 67 -5.42 0.73 -14.73
CA PRO A 67 -5.64 1.95 -15.49
C PRO A 67 -6.76 2.79 -14.86
N PHE A 68 -6.75 4.10 -15.12
CA PHE A 68 -7.88 4.96 -14.76
C PHE A 68 -9.11 4.58 -15.57
N LEU A 69 -10.22 4.31 -14.89
CA LEU A 69 -11.53 4.04 -15.50
C LEU A 69 -12.34 5.32 -15.77
N ILE A 70 -11.97 6.42 -15.10
CA ILE A 70 -12.65 7.70 -15.13
C ILE A 70 -11.73 8.72 -15.80
N ASP A 71 -12.22 9.40 -16.83
CA ASP A 71 -11.46 10.42 -17.50
C ASP A 71 -11.44 11.77 -16.74
N LYS A 72 -10.55 12.69 -17.14
CA LYS A 72 -10.41 14.00 -16.49
C LYS A 72 -11.70 14.82 -16.51
N LYS A 73 -12.53 14.70 -17.56
CA LYS A 73 -13.78 15.42 -17.69
C LYS A 73 -14.82 14.91 -16.71
N GLU A 74 -14.95 13.60 -16.60
CA GLU A 74 -15.86 12.94 -15.68
C GLU A 74 -15.47 13.20 -14.21
N VAL A 75 -14.17 13.10 -13.87
CA VAL A 75 -13.66 13.49 -12.55
C VAL A 75 -14.07 14.89 -12.18
N GLY A 76 -14.00 15.79 -13.14
CA GLY A 76 -14.41 17.15 -12.93
C GLY A 76 -15.89 17.33 -12.67
N GLN A 77 -16.75 16.62 -13.37
CA GLN A 77 -18.19 16.63 -13.12
C GLN A 77 -18.50 16.10 -11.72
N LEU A 78 -17.93 14.96 -11.35
CA LEU A 78 -18.08 14.36 -10.03
C LEU A 78 -17.60 15.30 -8.91
N PHE A 79 -16.45 15.95 -9.10
CA PHE A 79 -15.95 16.93 -8.13
C PHE A 79 -16.86 18.14 -8.00
N SER A 80 -17.36 18.67 -9.13
CA SER A 80 -18.31 19.79 -9.14
C SER A 80 -19.61 19.45 -8.39
N GLU A 81 -20.15 18.27 -8.62
CA GLU A 81 -21.35 17.80 -7.92
C GLU A 81 -21.09 17.60 -6.41
N TRP A 82 -19.96 17.04 -6.08
CA TRP A 82 -19.56 16.84 -4.68
C TRP A 82 -19.40 18.17 -3.94
N ILE A 83 -18.76 19.19 -4.58
CA ILE A 83 -18.53 20.51 -3.96
C ILE A 83 -19.83 21.31 -3.82
N LYS A 84 -20.76 21.19 -4.79
CA LYS A 84 -22.09 21.86 -4.72
C LYS A 84 -22.91 21.43 -3.51
N LYS A 85 -22.75 20.19 -3.07
CA LYS A 85 -23.42 19.64 -1.87
C LYS A 85 -22.82 20.17 -0.55
N ARG A 86 -21.69 20.88 -0.60
CA ARG A 86 -20.95 21.40 0.57
C ARG A 86 -21.01 22.92 0.62
N TRP A 87 -22.04 23.46 1.27
CA TRP A 87 -22.28 24.91 1.30
C TRP A 87 -21.18 25.71 2.00
N PHE A 88 -20.45 25.12 2.98
CA PHE A 88 -19.28 25.72 3.64
C PHE A 88 -17.95 25.55 2.87
N ALA A 89 -17.97 24.99 1.67
CA ALA A 89 -16.72 24.80 0.94
C ALA A 89 -16.10 26.15 0.55
N PRO A 90 -14.78 26.34 0.80
CA PRO A 90 -14.07 27.56 0.40
C PRO A 90 -14.20 27.81 -1.11
N ASN A 91 -14.36 29.07 -1.50
CA ASN A 91 -14.49 29.45 -2.92
C ASN A 91 -13.30 29.00 -3.76
N VAL A 92 -12.11 28.92 -3.17
CA VAL A 92 -10.91 28.39 -3.85
C VAL A 92 -11.12 26.96 -4.35
N LEU A 93 -11.79 26.09 -3.58
CA LEU A 93 -12.10 24.74 -4.02
C LEU A 93 -13.10 24.70 -5.18
N LYS A 94 -14.02 25.68 -5.24
CA LYS A 94 -14.99 25.79 -6.35
C LYS A 94 -14.34 26.21 -7.66
N THR A 95 -13.22 26.93 -7.60
CA THR A 95 -12.47 27.41 -8.77
C THR A 95 -11.35 26.47 -9.21
N LEU A 96 -10.81 25.63 -8.30
CA LEU A 96 -9.73 24.67 -8.61
C LEU A 96 -10.09 23.73 -9.75
N TYR A 97 -11.35 23.31 -9.84
CA TYR A 97 -11.80 22.46 -10.92
C TYR A 97 -11.83 23.18 -12.28
N GLN A 98 -12.18 24.47 -12.32
CA GLN A 98 -12.23 25.26 -13.55
C GLN A 98 -10.84 25.52 -14.14
N SER A 99 -9.79 25.37 -13.35
CA SER A 99 -8.39 25.63 -13.77
C SER A 99 -7.71 24.43 -14.46
N GLY A 100 -8.39 23.32 -14.68
CA GLY A 100 -7.79 22.12 -15.32
C GLY A 100 -6.68 21.43 -14.47
N LYS A 101 -6.52 21.81 -13.21
CA LYS A 101 -5.45 21.35 -12.32
C LYS A 101 -5.64 19.96 -11.71
N VAL A 102 -6.72 19.26 -12.05
CA VAL A 102 -6.92 17.90 -11.59
C VAL A 102 -6.09 16.95 -12.44
N THR A 103 -5.13 16.27 -11.82
CA THR A 103 -4.29 15.28 -12.49
C THR A 103 -4.34 13.96 -11.72
N GLY A 104 -4.48 12.86 -12.45
CA GLY A 104 -4.38 11.53 -11.85
C GLY A 104 -2.93 11.17 -11.56
N ILE A 105 -2.73 10.34 -10.55
CA ILE A 105 -1.41 9.88 -10.11
C ILE A 105 -1.41 8.36 -10.04
N TYR A 106 -0.45 7.73 -10.70
CA TYR A 106 -0.14 6.32 -10.51
C TYR A 106 0.79 6.14 -9.33
N LEU A 107 0.42 5.28 -8.39
CA LEU A 107 1.20 4.97 -7.21
C LEU A 107 1.71 3.53 -7.29
N PRO A 108 3.00 3.27 -7.00
CA PRO A 108 3.54 1.92 -7.00
C PRO A 108 3.14 1.16 -5.75
N TYR A 109 2.83 -0.12 -5.92
CA TYR A 109 2.52 -1.07 -4.87
C TYR A 109 3.30 -2.36 -5.07
N TRP A 110 3.71 -2.97 -3.97
CA TRP A 110 4.11 -4.36 -3.91
C TRP A 110 2.88 -5.21 -3.60
N SER A 111 2.80 -6.36 -4.22
CA SER A 111 1.86 -7.43 -3.87
C SER A 111 2.65 -8.66 -3.49
N PHE A 112 2.34 -9.24 -2.33
CA PHE A 112 3.02 -10.40 -1.80
C PHE A 112 2.05 -11.56 -1.62
N ASP A 113 2.50 -12.75 -2.02
CA ASP A 113 1.88 -14.02 -1.65
C ASP A 113 2.85 -14.72 -0.69
N THR A 114 2.35 -15.25 0.41
CA THR A 114 3.19 -15.92 1.41
C THR A 114 2.41 -16.97 2.18
N ASP A 115 3.10 -18.06 2.49
CA ASP A 115 2.63 -19.12 3.37
C ASP A 115 3.30 -18.91 4.73
N ALA A 116 2.53 -19.03 5.80
CA ALA A 116 3.02 -18.94 7.17
C ALA A 116 2.68 -20.20 7.95
N ASP A 117 3.70 -20.86 8.49
CA ASP A 117 3.58 -21.94 9.44
C ASP A 117 3.89 -21.41 10.85
N SER A 118 2.91 -21.48 11.74
CA SER A 118 3.05 -21.02 13.13
C SER A 118 2.85 -22.17 14.11
N GLU A 119 3.83 -22.39 14.97
CA GLU A 119 3.67 -23.28 16.12
C GLU A 119 3.27 -22.46 17.35
N TYR A 120 2.25 -22.90 18.05
CA TYR A 120 1.83 -22.24 19.28
C TYR A 120 1.81 -23.22 20.47
N THR A 121 1.99 -22.63 21.63
CA THR A 121 1.78 -23.29 22.91
C THR A 121 0.81 -22.46 23.74
N ALA A 122 -0.16 -23.11 24.35
CA ALA A 122 -1.18 -22.45 25.17
C ALA A 122 -1.56 -23.32 26.36
N GLU A 123 -2.31 -22.77 27.29
CA GLU A 123 -2.99 -23.51 28.34
C GLU A 123 -4.49 -23.55 28.02
N GLY A 124 -5.02 -24.75 27.85
CA GLY A 124 -6.46 -24.99 27.71
C GLY A 124 -7.08 -25.26 29.07
N GLY A 125 -8.28 -24.74 29.31
CA GLY A 125 -9.01 -24.98 30.58
C GLY A 125 -10.28 -25.78 30.34
N ILE A 126 -10.54 -26.76 31.20
CA ILE A 126 -11.83 -27.48 31.26
C ILE A 126 -12.49 -27.15 32.59
N ASP A 127 -13.66 -26.54 32.52
CA ASP A 127 -14.44 -26.20 33.68
C ASP A 127 -15.15 -27.45 34.20
N ARG A 128 -14.99 -27.74 35.54
CA ARG A 128 -15.74 -28.74 36.23
C ARG A 128 -16.43 -28.16 37.46
N THR A 129 -17.60 -28.68 37.75
CA THR A 129 -18.31 -28.32 38.97
C THR A 129 -17.82 -29.19 40.15
N GLU A 130 -17.33 -28.53 41.19
CA GLU A 130 -16.93 -29.17 42.44
C GLU A 130 -17.91 -28.81 43.54
N THR A 131 -18.31 -29.82 44.29
CA THR A 131 -19.21 -29.63 45.43
C THR A 131 -18.36 -29.63 46.72
N TYR A 132 -18.56 -28.66 47.57
CA TYR A 132 -17.88 -28.57 48.87
C TYR A 132 -18.87 -28.20 49.98
N GLU A 133 -18.54 -28.55 51.23
CA GLU A 133 -19.36 -28.23 52.38
C GLU A 133 -18.75 -27.02 53.10
N GLU A 134 -19.58 -26.03 53.39
CA GLU A 134 -19.21 -24.85 54.14
C GLU A 134 -20.37 -24.47 55.07
N ASP A 135 -20.10 -24.33 56.36
CA ASP A 135 -21.10 -24.07 57.41
C ASP A 135 -22.28 -25.03 57.43
N GLY A 136 -22.00 -26.34 57.22
CA GLY A 136 -23.04 -27.38 57.20
C GLY A 136 -23.98 -27.31 55.98
N LYS A 137 -23.62 -26.56 54.97
CA LYS A 137 -24.36 -26.43 53.69
C LYS A 137 -23.50 -26.89 52.54
N ILE A 138 -24.10 -27.64 51.63
CA ILE A 138 -23.47 -28.04 50.37
C ILE A 138 -23.50 -26.85 49.42
N LYS A 139 -22.34 -26.42 48.96
CA LYS A 139 -22.16 -25.39 47.95
C LYS A 139 -21.46 -25.97 46.72
N THR A 140 -21.63 -25.34 45.58
CA THR A 140 -20.95 -25.68 44.32
C THR A 140 -20.08 -24.54 43.85
N ARG A 141 -18.92 -24.85 43.30
CA ARG A 141 -18.04 -23.92 42.63
C ARG A 141 -17.57 -24.49 41.30
N ILE A 142 -17.27 -23.62 40.37
CA ILE A 142 -16.59 -23.97 39.11
C ILE A 142 -15.10 -23.93 39.40
N VAL A 143 -14.40 -24.99 39.02
CA VAL A 143 -12.94 -25.13 39.08
C VAL A 143 -12.47 -25.43 37.68
N THR A 144 -11.50 -24.67 37.17
CA THR A 144 -10.91 -24.90 35.86
C THR A 144 -9.65 -25.73 36.00
N ASP A 145 -9.64 -26.92 35.41
CA ASP A 145 -8.46 -27.77 35.29
C ASP A 145 -7.68 -27.37 34.05
N TRP A 146 -6.49 -26.82 34.24
CA TRP A 146 -5.63 -26.37 33.18
C TRP A 146 -4.73 -27.49 32.65
N TYR A 147 -4.59 -27.54 31.31
CA TYR A 147 -3.71 -28.50 30.65
C TYR A 147 -2.95 -27.81 29.51
N PHE A 148 -1.74 -28.29 29.26
CA PHE A 148 -0.88 -27.75 28.22
C PHE A 148 -1.32 -28.17 26.81
N VAL A 149 -1.45 -27.24 25.92
CA VAL A 149 -1.82 -27.44 24.50
C VAL A 149 -0.69 -27.00 23.60
N ARG A 150 -0.38 -27.78 22.59
CA ARG A 150 0.53 -27.43 21.51
C ARG A 150 -0.19 -27.66 20.18
N GLY A 151 -0.05 -26.74 19.26
CA GLY A 151 -0.62 -26.89 17.92
C GLY A 151 0.24 -26.21 16.87
N ASN A 152 -0.13 -26.47 15.63
CA ASN A 152 0.43 -25.83 14.46
C ASN A 152 -0.72 -25.23 13.64
N VAL A 153 -0.52 -24.02 13.09
CA VAL A 153 -1.47 -23.34 12.21
C VAL A 153 -0.75 -22.97 10.93
N GLN A 154 -1.34 -23.34 9.80
CA GLN A 154 -0.88 -22.96 8.46
C GLN A 154 -1.85 -21.93 7.89
N ASN A 155 -1.30 -20.80 7.45
CA ASN A 155 -2.06 -19.73 6.82
C ASN A 155 -1.44 -19.41 5.47
N GLU A 156 -2.29 -19.26 4.47
CA GLU A 156 -1.92 -18.78 3.13
C GLU A 156 -2.46 -17.37 2.96
N PHE A 157 -1.58 -16.45 2.58
CA PHE A 157 -1.90 -15.05 2.33
C PHE A 157 -1.63 -14.74 0.87
N GLU A 158 -2.66 -14.34 0.14
CA GLU A 158 -2.56 -13.97 -1.26
C GLU A 158 -2.84 -12.48 -1.47
N ASN A 159 -2.10 -11.88 -2.40
CA ASN A 159 -2.32 -10.50 -2.83
C ASN A 159 -2.27 -9.47 -1.70
N VAL A 160 -1.39 -9.68 -0.71
CA VAL A 160 -1.19 -8.70 0.35
C VAL A 160 -0.46 -7.49 -0.23
N ILE A 161 -1.17 -6.37 -0.35
CA ILE A 161 -0.64 -5.17 -0.98
C ILE A 161 0.03 -4.24 0.02
N MET A 162 1.16 -3.68 -0.40
CA MET A 162 1.88 -2.66 0.36
C MET A 162 2.32 -1.52 -0.56
N ARG A 163 2.04 -0.29 -0.16
CA ARG A 163 2.45 0.88 -0.92
C ARG A 163 3.98 1.02 -0.95
N ALA A 164 4.53 1.18 -2.14
CA ALA A 164 5.96 1.29 -2.38
C ALA A 164 6.46 2.75 -2.52
N SER A 165 5.59 3.73 -2.24
CA SER A 165 5.91 5.16 -2.22
C SER A 165 5.61 5.78 -0.85
N ARG A 166 6.22 6.96 -0.56
CA ARG A 166 6.02 7.68 0.71
C ARG A 166 5.60 9.14 0.52
N THR A 167 5.32 9.55 -0.71
CA THR A 167 5.04 10.95 -1.04
C THR A 167 3.68 11.40 -0.49
N LEU A 168 2.66 10.56 -0.60
CA LEU A 168 1.34 10.86 -0.06
C LEU A 168 1.19 10.38 1.39
N LYS A 169 0.46 11.14 2.21
CA LYS A 169 0.15 10.74 3.60
C LYS A 169 -0.75 9.50 3.63
N ASP A 170 -0.49 8.59 4.56
CA ASP A 170 -1.27 7.35 4.72
C ASP A 170 -2.75 7.61 5.01
N SER A 171 -3.06 8.71 5.72
CA SER A 171 -4.45 9.12 5.99
C SER A 171 -5.26 9.41 4.72
N LEU A 172 -4.62 9.89 3.67
CA LEU A 172 -5.27 10.11 2.37
C LEU A 172 -5.53 8.78 1.65
N ILE A 173 -4.54 7.89 1.66
CA ILE A 173 -4.61 6.61 0.97
C ILE A 173 -5.66 5.66 1.61
N LYS A 174 -5.73 5.61 2.94
CA LYS A 174 -6.71 4.78 3.66
C LYS A 174 -8.15 5.08 3.27
N ASN A 175 -8.44 6.30 2.84
CA ASN A 175 -9.78 6.73 2.44
C ASN A 175 -10.12 6.44 0.96
N LEU A 176 -9.16 5.96 0.16
CA LEU A 176 -9.39 5.69 -1.27
C LEU A 176 -10.09 4.36 -1.55
N GLY A 177 -10.33 3.55 -0.52
CA GLY A 177 -10.92 2.21 -0.68
C GLY A 177 -9.91 1.14 -1.03
N GLY A 178 -10.39 -0.09 -1.16
CA GLY A 178 -9.57 -1.26 -1.48
C GLY A 178 -9.04 -1.25 -2.92
N PHE A 179 -7.82 -1.70 -3.08
CA PHE A 179 -7.23 -2.01 -4.38
C PHE A 179 -7.26 -3.54 -4.59
N ASN A 180 -7.88 -3.99 -5.69
CA ASN A 180 -7.84 -5.40 -6.05
C ASN A 180 -6.76 -5.63 -7.12
N VAL A 181 -5.82 -6.54 -6.84
CA VAL A 181 -4.74 -6.91 -7.76
C VAL A 181 -5.29 -7.63 -8.99
N GLU A 182 -6.40 -8.34 -8.86
CA GLU A 182 -7.03 -9.05 -9.97
C GLU A 182 -7.55 -8.11 -11.09
N ASP A 183 -7.83 -6.86 -10.76
CA ASP A 183 -8.25 -5.84 -11.73
C ASP A 183 -7.08 -5.21 -12.51
N THR A 184 -5.86 -5.71 -12.34
CA THR A 184 -4.68 -5.20 -13.05
C THR A 184 -4.57 -5.79 -14.43
N ILE A 185 -4.04 -4.98 -15.35
CA ILE A 185 -3.59 -5.39 -16.69
C ILE A 185 -2.07 -5.39 -16.75
N ASP A 186 -1.49 -6.01 -17.77
CA ASP A 186 -0.05 -5.93 -18.01
C ASP A 186 0.38 -4.47 -18.15
N PHE A 187 1.53 -4.12 -17.58
CA PHE A 187 2.05 -2.76 -17.66
C PHE A 187 2.33 -2.35 -19.09
N ALA A 188 1.91 -1.14 -19.44
CA ALA A 188 2.30 -0.47 -20.67
C ALA A 188 2.49 1.03 -20.41
N SER A 189 3.66 1.55 -20.71
CA SER A 189 4.04 2.96 -20.45
C SER A 189 3.09 4.00 -21.09
N GLY A 190 2.42 3.63 -22.18
CA GLY A 190 1.43 4.48 -22.83
C GLY A 190 0.27 4.91 -21.93
N TYR A 191 -0.09 4.09 -20.93
CA TYR A 191 -1.13 4.46 -19.95
C TYR A 191 -0.71 5.57 -18.99
N LEU A 192 0.59 5.81 -18.83
CA LEU A 192 1.11 6.90 -17.99
C LEU A 192 0.97 8.27 -18.64
N SER A 193 0.73 8.30 -19.96
CA SER A 193 0.66 9.56 -20.73
C SER A 193 -0.43 10.49 -20.19
N GLY A 194 -0.04 11.71 -19.83
CA GLY A 194 -0.94 12.72 -19.28
C GLY A 194 -1.32 12.54 -17.80
N TYR A 195 -0.67 11.61 -17.10
CA TYR A 195 -0.80 11.36 -15.67
C TYR A 195 0.55 11.51 -14.98
N ASN A 196 0.53 11.78 -13.69
CA ASN A 196 1.74 11.70 -12.87
C ASN A 196 1.97 10.23 -12.44
N SER A 197 3.21 9.87 -12.25
CA SER A 197 3.57 8.55 -11.70
C SER A 197 4.67 8.70 -10.65
N GLU A 198 4.60 7.87 -9.62
CA GLU A 198 5.66 7.74 -8.63
C GLU A 198 6.46 6.46 -8.88
N ILE A 199 7.72 6.48 -8.49
CA ILE A 199 8.58 5.31 -8.54
C ILE A 199 8.55 4.52 -7.24
N PHE A 200 9.07 3.29 -7.28
CA PHE A 200 9.27 2.44 -6.10
C PHE A 200 10.36 3.03 -5.21
N LYS A 201 9.98 3.71 -4.12
CA LYS A 201 10.89 4.27 -3.10
C LYS A 201 11.15 3.31 -1.94
N VAL A 202 10.24 2.35 -1.71
CA VAL A 202 10.38 1.32 -0.69
C VAL A 202 10.89 0.05 -1.35
N PRO A 203 12.10 -0.43 -0.99
CA PRO A 203 12.62 -1.69 -1.51
C PRO A 203 11.67 -2.85 -1.21
N MET A 204 11.57 -3.83 -2.12
CA MET A 204 10.66 -4.97 -1.99
C MET A 204 10.87 -5.71 -0.67
N ARG A 205 12.11 -5.99 -0.28
CA ARG A 205 12.44 -6.69 0.98
C ARG A 205 11.92 -5.93 2.20
N GLN A 206 12.10 -4.60 2.25
CA GLN A 206 11.57 -3.77 3.32
C GLN A 206 10.03 -3.80 3.33
N GLY A 207 9.41 -3.83 2.15
CA GLY A 207 7.97 -3.99 2.00
C GLY A 207 7.47 -5.31 2.56
N TYR A 208 8.16 -6.40 2.24
CA TYR A 208 7.83 -7.74 2.74
C TYR A 208 7.97 -7.82 4.27
N GLU A 209 9.05 -7.30 4.84
CA GLU A 209 9.26 -7.26 6.29
C GLU A 209 8.12 -6.51 7.01
N ALA A 210 7.68 -5.37 6.46
CA ALA A 210 6.57 -4.61 7.02
C ALA A 210 5.25 -5.38 6.98
N VAL A 211 4.96 -6.07 5.87
CA VAL A 211 3.77 -6.93 5.71
C VAL A 211 3.83 -8.11 6.68
N SER A 212 4.96 -8.80 6.74
CA SER A 212 5.16 -9.94 7.66
C SER A 212 4.91 -9.55 9.11
N TYR A 213 5.40 -8.38 9.51
CA TYR A 213 5.19 -7.89 10.87
C TYR A 213 3.71 -7.56 11.17
N THR A 214 3.00 -6.94 10.24
CA THR A 214 1.63 -6.46 10.49
C THR A 214 0.57 -7.51 10.27
N HIS A 215 0.73 -8.39 9.32
CA HIS A 215 -0.26 -9.41 8.96
C HIS A 215 -0.02 -10.75 9.64
N LEU A 216 1.22 -11.23 9.67
CA LEU A 216 1.52 -12.53 10.27
C LEU A 216 1.38 -12.46 11.81
N ARG A 217 1.90 -11.42 12.45
CA ARG A 217 1.79 -11.25 13.91
C ARG A 217 0.38 -10.98 14.42
N ALA A 218 -0.47 -10.32 13.63
CA ALA A 218 -1.85 -10.05 14.04
C ALA A 218 -2.69 -11.34 14.18
N HIS A 219 -2.28 -12.42 13.53
CA HIS A 219 -2.93 -13.74 13.63
C HIS A 219 -2.29 -14.68 14.66
N GLU A 220 -1.19 -14.27 15.31
CA GLU A 220 -0.50 -15.05 16.36
C GLU A 220 -1.09 -14.85 17.76
N THR A 221 -1.99 -13.89 17.98
CA THR A 221 -2.68 -13.71 19.25
C THR A 221 -4.02 -14.44 19.22
N PRO A 222 -4.14 -15.64 19.83
CA PRO A 222 -5.44 -16.25 20.03
C PRO A 222 -6.25 -15.36 20.99
N GLU A 223 -7.47 -15.08 20.61
CA GLU A 223 -8.45 -14.46 21.52
C GLU A 223 -8.74 -15.39 22.71
#